data_4643843ad4894df440c78df1aa4dfdcf
#
_entry.id   4643843ad4894df440c78df1aa4dfdcf
#
_cell.length_a   1.000
_cell.length_b   1.000
_cell.length_c   1.000
_cell.angle_alpha   90.00
_cell.angle_beta   90.00
_cell.angle_gamma   90.00
#
_symmetry.space_group_name_H-M   'P 1'
#
loop_
_entity.id
_entity.type
_entity.pdbx_description
1 polymer ?
#
loop_
_entity_poly.entity_id
_entity_poly.type
_entity_poly.pdbx_seq_one_letter_code
_entity_poly.pdbx_strand_id
1 'polypeptide(L)'
;LHDSRNLAVVYERIQMPAGTSRRERQRRVGQRRDALKAVLSSLATGKRENLSSEEARVLSLWPEGVSNETLRAAAGSIRYQQGLRDRFREGLERSGRWRTYIENEFRALGVPVELAALPHVESSYNPEARSHVGASGIWQFTRSTGRRFMRIDHVLDERNDPWAASRAAGKLLAYNYSITGNWPMAITAYNHGLSGVRRAMRQFGDDAYGEILRNYNGRTFGFASRNFYVAFLAALHVDQNAATYFPGFTLDEPVDYATFELDAYIAAEDLSDALGVSTQQLAAHNMALQSTIWQGSKHIPKGQVVRLPSTAVNASLDTLLASAGDGIWADEQLPDMFH
;
A
#
# COMPACT_ATOMS: atom_id res chain seq x y z
N LEU A 1 7.07 -21.21 5.25
CA LEU A 1 5.85 -22.01 5.16
C LEU A 1 5.07 -21.92 6.45
N HIS A 2 3.80 -21.61 6.40
CA HIS A 2 2.93 -21.43 7.56
C HIS A 2 1.52 -21.97 7.27
N ASP A 3 0.72 -22.16 8.31
CA ASP A 3 -0.70 -22.45 8.13
C ASP A 3 -1.45 -21.18 7.72
N SER A 4 -2.28 -21.26 6.67
CA SER A 4 -3.02 -20.09 6.16
C SER A 4 -4.24 -19.71 7.00
N ARG A 5 -4.65 -20.57 7.92
CA ARG A 5 -5.81 -20.39 8.82
C ARG A 5 -5.39 -20.02 10.24
N ASN A 6 -4.16 -20.41 10.62
CA ASN A 6 -3.55 -20.07 11.90
C ASN A 6 -2.13 -19.54 11.70
N LEU A 7 -1.98 -18.23 11.63
CA LEU A 7 -0.68 -17.58 11.35
C LEU A 7 0.37 -17.79 12.44
N ALA A 8 -0.02 -18.23 13.65
CA ALA A 8 0.92 -18.57 14.72
C ALA A 8 1.67 -19.89 14.41
N VAL A 9 1.11 -20.75 13.55
CA VAL A 9 1.71 -22.01 13.16
C VAL A 9 2.66 -21.78 11.97
N VAL A 10 3.93 -21.56 12.27
CA VAL A 10 5.01 -21.42 11.28
C VAL A 10 5.77 -22.73 11.19
N TYR A 11 5.53 -23.49 10.12
CA TYR A 11 6.16 -24.80 9.92
C TYR A 11 7.66 -24.72 9.68
N GLU A 12 8.08 -23.73 8.85
CA GLU A 12 9.48 -23.64 8.46
C GLU A 12 9.82 -22.25 7.89
N ARG A 13 11.00 -21.76 8.19
CA ARG A 13 11.63 -20.61 7.55
C ARG A 13 12.74 -21.10 6.63
N ILE A 14 12.53 -20.96 5.31
CA ILE A 14 13.47 -21.41 4.29
C ILE A 14 14.35 -20.22 3.90
N GLN A 15 15.62 -20.30 4.22
CA GLN A 15 16.61 -19.34 3.74
C GLN A 15 16.98 -19.66 2.30
N MET A 16 16.97 -18.65 1.44
CA MET A 16 17.38 -18.75 0.05
C MET A 16 18.66 -17.93 -0.15
N PRO A 17 19.72 -18.51 -0.75
CA PRO A 17 20.90 -17.74 -1.12
C PRO A 17 20.55 -16.59 -2.05
N ALA A 18 21.34 -15.51 -1.99
CA ALA A 18 21.21 -14.40 -2.95
C ALA A 18 21.32 -14.92 -4.38
N GLY A 19 20.54 -14.36 -5.30
CA GLY A 19 20.53 -14.79 -6.69
C GLY A 19 19.77 -16.10 -6.99
N THR A 20 19.14 -16.73 -5.97
CA THR A 20 18.32 -17.94 -6.22
C THR A 20 17.23 -17.65 -7.26
N SER A 21 17.23 -18.39 -8.38
CA SER A 21 16.26 -18.24 -9.45
C SER A 21 14.83 -18.53 -8.97
N ARG A 22 13.84 -17.93 -9.66
CA ARG A 22 12.42 -18.19 -9.39
C ARG A 22 12.08 -19.68 -9.47
N ARG A 23 12.62 -20.38 -10.47
CA ARG A 23 12.39 -21.83 -10.69
C ARG A 23 12.94 -22.66 -9.52
N GLU A 24 14.17 -22.37 -9.10
CA GLU A 24 14.82 -23.10 -8.00
C GLU A 24 14.08 -22.83 -6.66
N ARG A 25 13.67 -21.59 -6.43
CA ARG A 25 12.85 -21.23 -5.26
C ARG A 25 11.53 -22.00 -5.24
N GLN A 26 10.82 -22.03 -6.36
CA GLN A 26 9.57 -22.77 -6.48
C GLN A 26 9.77 -24.27 -6.23
N ARG A 27 10.85 -24.85 -6.76
CA ARG A 27 11.19 -26.27 -6.57
C ARG A 27 11.41 -26.57 -5.09
N ARG A 28 12.26 -25.81 -4.40
CA ARG A 28 12.58 -26.03 -2.96
C ARG A 28 11.35 -25.85 -2.08
N VAL A 29 10.58 -24.79 -2.32
CA VAL A 29 9.33 -24.53 -1.60
C VAL A 29 8.32 -25.66 -1.83
N GLY A 30 8.18 -26.13 -3.06
CA GLY A 30 7.31 -27.25 -3.41
C GLY A 30 7.68 -28.53 -2.66
N GLN A 31 8.94 -28.94 -2.70
CA GLN A 31 9.45 -30.13 -1.99
C GLN A 31 9.18 -30.08 -0.48
N ARG A 32 9.46 -28.92 0.15
CA ARG A 32 9.22 -28.78 1.60
C ARG A 32 7.74 -28.76 1.95
N ARG A 33 6.91 -28.12 1.13
CA ARG A 33 5.46 -28.14 1.30
C ARG A 33 4.88 -29.55 1.21
N ASP A 34 5.33 -30.34 0.23
CA ASP A 34 4.85 -31.70 0.03
C ASP A 34 5.28 -32.62 1.17
N ALA A 35 6.50 -32.46 1.67
CA ALA A 35 6.97 -33.15 2.87
C ALA A 35 6.13 -32.81 4.12
N LEU A 36 5.87 -31.54 4.37
CA LEU A 36 5.02 -31.09 5.49
C LEU A 36 3.59 -31.60 5.36
N LYS A 37 3.05 -31.64 4.13
CA LYS A 37 1.73 -32.20 3.87
C LYS A 37 1.67 -33.68 4.24
N ALA A 38 2.69 -34.46 3.90
CA ALA A 38 2.79 -35.88 4.27
C ALA A 38 2.82 -36.05 5.79
N VAL A 39 3.62 -35.25 6.50
CA VAL A 39 3.71 -35.25 7.98
C VAL A 39 2.37 -34.94 8.63
N LEU A 40 1.70 -33.85 8.19
CA LEU A 40 0.38 -33.47 8.72
C LEU A 40 -0.67 -34.53 8.42
N SER A 41 -0.62 -35.16 7.25
CA SER A 41 -1.52 -36.26 6.89
C SER A 41 -1.32 -37.50 7.77
N SER A 42 -0.05 -37.85 8.09
CA SER A 42 0.28 -38.91 9.02
C SER A 42 -0.27 -38.61 10.42
N LEU A 43 -0.01 -37.43 10.95
CA LEU A 43 -0.53 -37.00 12.27
C LEU A 43 -2.06 -36.97 12.32
N ALA A 44 -2.72 -36.66 11.20
CA ALA A 44 -4.17 -36.60 11.07
C ALA A 44 -4.86 -37.97 11.11
N THR A 45 -4.09 -39.08 11.06
CA THR A 45 -4.61 -40.43 11.30
C THR A 45 -4.80 -40.77 12.79
N GLY A 46 -4.34 -39.87 13.67
CA GLY A 46 -4.35 -40.06 15.12
C GLY A 46 -2.98 -40.54 15.69
N LYS A 47 -1.94 -40.59 14.85
CA LYS A 47 -0.57 -40.96 15.31
C LYS A 47 -0.09 -39.93 16.33
N ARG A 48 0.24 -40.41 17.57
CA ARG A 48 0.76 -39.60 18.68
C ARG A 48 1.97 -40.22 19.35
N GLU A 49 2.22 -41.52 19.07
CA GLU A 49 3.35 -42.29 19.58
C GLU A 49 4.28 -42.69 18.44
N ASN A 50 5.52 -43.05 18.78
CA ASN A 50 6.56 -43.45 17.82
C ASN A 50 6.69 -42.44 16.66
N LEU A 51 6.67 -41.17 17.01
CA LEU A 51 6.81 -40.07 16.05
C LEU A 51 8.24 -39.97 15.55
N SER A 52 8.40 -39.71 14.26
CA SER A 52 9.69 -39.25 13.76
C SER A 52 10.00 -37.84 14.33
N SER A 53 11.27 -37.43 14.28
CA SER A 53 11.69 -36.09 14.74
C SER A 53 10.89 -34.96 14.07
N GLU A 54 10.60 -35.10 12.78
CA GLU A 54 9.82 -34.10 12.03
C GLU A 54 8.33 -34.13 12.41
N GLU A 55 7.74 -35.30 12.64
CA GLU A 55 6.35 -35.40 13.11
C GLU A 55 6.21 -34.81 14.52
N ALA A 56 7.14 -35.07 15.43
CA ALA A 56 7.13 -34.48 16.75
C ALA A 56 7.28 -32.96 16.71
N ARG A 57 8.20 -32.46 15.89
CA ARG A 57 8.40 -31.03 15.68
C ARG A 57 7.14 -30.34 15.12
N VAL A 58 6.54 -30.92 14.09
CA VAL A 58 5.33 -30.33 13.49
C VAL A 58 4.15 -30.37 14.45
N LEU A 59 4.00 -31.46 15.21
CA LEU A 59 2.92 -31.56 16.20
C LEU A 59 3.08 -30.54 17.34
N SER A 60 4.30 -30.27 17.79
CA SER A 60 4.58 -29.29 18.86
C SER A 60 4.26 -27.84 18.49
N LEU A 61 4.04 -27.54 17.21
CA LEU A 61 3.58 -26.21 16.75
C LEU A 61 2.10 -25.97 17.04
N TRP A 62 1.37 -27.01 17.39
CA TRP A 62 -0.07 -26.94 17.66
C TRP A 62 -0.34 -27.02 19.17
N PRO A 63 -1.48 -26.47 19.63
CA PRO A 63 -1.89 -26.66 21.01
C PRO A 63 -2.00 -28.13 21.39
N GLU A 64 -1.74 -28.45 22.65
CA GLU A 64 -1.96 -29.77 23.19
C GLU A 64 -3.38 -30.26 22.92
N GLY A 65 -3.55 -31.51 22.54
CA GLY A 65 -4.84 -32.08 22.21
C GLY A 65 -5.41 -31.69 20.86
N VAL A 66 -4.60 -31.09 19.96
CA VAL A 66 -5.08 -30.72 18.60
C VAL A 66 -5.80 -31.89 17.92
N SER A 67 -6.99 -31.61 17.36
CA SER A 67 -7.83 -32.65 16.74
C SER A 67 -7.25 -33.15 15.40
N ASN A 68 -7.55 -34.41 15.09
CA ASN A 68 -7.17 -35.02 13.81
C ASN A 68 -7.81 -34.27 12.62
N GLU A 69 -8.99 -33.71 12.80
CA GLU A 69 -9.67 -32.91 11.78
C GLU A 69 -8.91 -31.59 11.50
N THR A 70 -8.44 -30.91 12.57
CA THR A 70 -7.61 -29.71 12.43
C THR A 70 -6.32 -30.00 11.66
N LEU A 71 -5.62 -31.09 11.98
CA LEU A 71 -4.38 -31.48 11.29
C LEU A 71 -4.64 -31.89 9.82
N ARG A 72 -5.79 -32.54 9.54
CA ARG A 72 -6.19 -32.86 8.16
C ARG A 72 -6.46 -31.61 7.35
N ALA A 73 -7.17 -30.62 7.91
CA ALA A 73 -7.42 -29.34 7.28
C ALA A 73 -6.10 -28.55 7.07
N ALA A 74 -5.16 -28.63 8.04
CA ALA A 74 -3.86 -28.00 7.96
C ALA A 74 -3.01 -28.53 6.80
N ALA A 75 -3.08 -29.83 6.49
CA ALA A 75 -2.38 -30.41 5.35
C ALA A 75 -2.78 -29.78 4.00
N GLY A 76 -4.01 -29.26 3.89
CA GLY A 76 -4.52 -28.52 2.74
C GLY A 76 -4.30 -27.00 2.82
N SER A 77 -3.80 -26.50 3.96
CA SER A 77 -3.72 -25.06 4.27
C SER A 77 -2.30 -24.51 4.32
N ILE A 78 -1.29 -25.30 3.93
CA ILE A 78 0.12 -24.88 3.93
C ILE A 78 0.33 -23.79 2.88
N ARG A 79 0.75 -22.61 3.34
CA ARG A 79 1.03 -21.45 2.50
C ARG A 79 2.50 -21.09 2.53
N TYR A 80 3.03 -20.73 1.37
CA TYR A 80 4.31 -20.04 1.23
C TYR A 80 4.12 -18.54 1.23
N GLN A 81 4.92 -17.84 2.01
CA GLN A 81 5.02 -16.39 1.99
C GLN A 81 6.49 -16.00 1.89
N GLN A 82 6.80 -15.16 0.92
CA GLN A 82 8.13 -14.59 0.77
C GLN A 82 8.31 -13.44 1.77
N GLY A 83 9.42 -13.44 2.49
CA GLY A 83 9.81 -12.29 3.30
C GLY A 83 10.16 -11.09 2.42
N LEU A 84 9.78 -9.91 2.87
CA LEU A 84 9.98 -8.63 2.18
C LEU A 84 10.84 -7.69 3.02
N ARG A 85 11.82 -8.21 3.77
CA ARG A 85 12.61 -7.45 4.74
C ARG A 85 13.24 -6.19 4.12
N ASP A 86 13.90 -6.35 2.98
CA ASP A 86 14.60 -5.24 2.32
C ASP A 86 13.62 -4.18 1.81
N ARG A 87 12.53 -4.62 1.18
CA ARG A 87 11.46 -3.73 0.74
C ARG A 87 10.80 -2.96 1.89
N PHE A 88 10.64 -3.62 3.04
CA PHE A 88 10.06 -2.98 4.21
C PHE A 88 11.01 -1.91 4.75
N ARG A 89 12.32 -2.21 4.81
CA ARG A 89 13.35 -1.24 5.19
C ARG A 89 13.33 -0.02 4.27
N GLU A 90 13.37 -0.23 2.95
CA GLU A 90 13.27 0.85 1.98
C GLU A 90 11.98 1.66 2.13
N GLY A 91 10.87 1.00 2.50
CA GLY A 91 9.60 1.64 2.80
C GLY A 91 9.66 2.50 4.06
N LEU A 92 10.36 2.03 5.10
CA LEU A 92 10.61 2.81 6.31
C LEU A 92 11.42 4.07 5.98
N GLU A 93 12.51 3.92 5.24
CA GLU A 93 13.36 5.04 4.82
C GLU A 93 12.51 6.07 4.06
N ARG A 94 11.79 5.64 3.01
CA ARG A 94 10.90 6.51 2.21
C ARG A 94 9.77 7.16 3.01
N SER A 95 9.28 6.52 4.07
CA SER A 95 8.16 7.06 4.85
C SER A 95 8.45 8.44 5.44
N GLY A 96 9.73 8.74 5.73
CA GLY A 96 10.15 10.04 6.24
C GLY A 96 9.70 11.20 5.36
N ARG A 97 9.63 11.00 4.04
CA ARG A 97 9.25 12.04 3.06
C ARG A 97 7.86 12.60 3.28
N TRP A 98 6.90 11.78 3.74
CA TRP A 98 5.49 12.17 3.79
C TRP A 98 4.81 11.91 5.13
N ARG A 99 5.46 11.22 6.07
CA ARG A 99 4.86 10.79 7.34
C ARG A 99 4.22 11.95 8.10
N THR A 100 4.96 13.02 8.31
CA THR A 100 4.45 14.19 9.05
C THR A 100 3.20 14.79 8.39
N TYR A 101 3.21 14.88 7.07
CA TYR A 101 2.04 15.36 6.32
C TYR A 101 0.84 14.43 6.49
N ILE A 102 1.03 13.11 6.32
CA ILE A 102 -0.03 12.10 6.46
C ILE A 102 -0.66 12.15 7.85
N GLU A 103 0.17 12.19 8.89
CA GLU A 103 -0.29 12.26 10.27
C GLU A 103 -1.09 13.53 10.56
N ASN A 104 -0.69 14.68 10.02
CA ASN A 104 -1.42 15.94 10.16
C ASN A 104 -2.78 15.89 9.46
N GLU A 105 -2.85 15.38 8.23
CA GLU A 105 -4.11 15.18 7.52
C GLU A 105 -5.04 14.21 8.27
N PHE A 106 -4.49 13.13 8.84
CA PHE A 106 -5.28 12.16 9.58
C PHE A 106 -5.83 12.75 10.88
N ARG A 107 -5.03 13.51 11.64
CA ARG A 107 -5.51 14.24 12.83
C ARG A 107 -6.64 15.21 12.47
N ALA A 108 -6.50 15.96 11.38
CA ALA A 108 -7.53 16.89 10.92
C ALA A 108 -8.84 16.20 10.52
N LEU A 109 -8.78 14.93 10.07
CA LEU A 109 -9.93 14.13 9.67
C LEU A 109 -10.48 13.22 10.80
N GLY A 110 -9.89 13.27 12.01
CA GLY A 110 -10.26 12.39 13.11
C GLY A 110 -9.89 10.90 12.88
N VAL A 111 -8.91 10.65 12.02
CA VAL A 111 -8.39 9.31 11.73
C VAL A 111 -7.17 9.04 12.61
N PRO A 112 -7.04 7.85 13.23
CA PRO A 112 -5.86 7.50 14.02
C PRO A 112 -4.57 7.63 13.20
N VAL A 113 -3.56 8.29 13.77
CA VAL A 113 -2.28 8.55 13.09
C VAL A 113 -1.51 7.26 12.80
N GLU A 114 -1.76 6.20 13.57
CA GLU A 114 -1.18 4.87 13.38
C GLU A 114 -1.51 4.31 11.99
N LEU A 115 -2.61 4.75 11.37
CA LEU A 115 -2.99 4.34 10.02
C LEU A 115 -2.05 4.90 8.94
N ALA A 116 -1.16 5.82 9.30
CA ALA A 116 -0.02 6.20 8.44
C ALA A 116 0.90 5.00 8.11
N ALA A 117 0.83 3.90 8.86
CA ALA A 117 1.58 2.67 8.55
C ALA A 117 0.96 1.83 7.40
N LEU A 118 -0.28 2.12 6.94
CA LEU A 118 -0.91 1.36 5.83
C LEU A 118 -0.10 1.34 4.53
N PRO A 119 0.56 2.43 4.08
CA PRO A 119 1.38 2.38 2.88
C PRO A 119 2.52 1.37 2.91
N HIS A 120 2.99 0.93 4.09
CA HIS A 120 3.95 -0.18 4.18
C HIS A 120 3.38 -1.47 3.60
N VAL A 121 2.09 -1.73 3.83
CA VAL A 121 1.38 -2.92 3.32
C VAL A 121 1.01 -2.78 1.85
N GLU A 122 0.61 -1.58 1.44
CA GLU A 122 0.10 -1.31 0.09
C GLU A 122 1.22 -1.22 -0.95
N SER A 123 2.26 -0.43 -0.68
CA SER A 123 3.28 -0.11 -1.67
C SER A 123 4.70 -0.08 -1.13
N SER A 124 4.91 -0.31 0.16
CA SER A 124 6.16 0.05 0.85
C SER A 124 6.53 1.53 0.64
N TYR A 125 5.55 2.42 0.73
CA TYR A 125 5.70 3.86 0.48
C TYR A 125 6.30 4.21 -0.89
N ASN A 126 6.14 3.35 -1.90
CA ASN A 126 6.63 3.65 -3.24
C ASN A 126 5.56 4.41 -4.05
N PRO A 127 5.79 5.69 -4.41
CA PRO A 127 4.83 6.49 -5.16
C PRO A 127 4.62 5.99 -6.60
N GLU A 128 5.58 5.27 -7.15
CA GLU A 128 5.53 4.70 -8.50
C GLU A 128 4.87 3.30 -8.54
N ALA A 129 4.47 2.77 -7.36
CA ALA A 129 3.90 1.44 -7.30
C ALA A 129 2.61 1.33 -8.11
N ARG A 130 2.55 0.30 -8.97
CA ARG A 130 1.38 -0.05 -9.78
C ARG A 130 1.06 -1.52 -9.64
N SER A 131 -0.20 -1.84 -9.43
CA SER A 131 -0.66 -3.22 -9.36
C SER A 131 -1.18 -3.72 -10.70
N HIS A 132 -1.27 -5.04 -10.87
CA HIS A 132 -1.85 -5.68 -12.06
C HIS A 132 -3.33 -5.33 -12.27
N VAL A 133 -4.03 -4.91 -11.22
CA VAL A 133 -5.44 -4.49 -11.27
C VAL A 133 -5.59 -2.97 -11.43
N GLY A 134 -4.50 -2.26 -11.72
CA GLY A 134 -4.50 -0.83 -12.00
C GLY A 134 -4.60 0.05 -10.75
N ALA A 135 -4.30 -0.47 -9.55
CA ALA A 135 -4.10 0.38 -8.39
C ALA A 135 -2.75 1.10 -8.47
N SER A 136 -2.65 2.32 -7.94
CA SER A 136 -1.50 3.21 -8.15
C SER A 136 -1.17 4.04 -6.91
N GLY A 137 0.12 4.42 -6.80
CA GLY A 137 0.64 5.31 -5.78
C GLY A 137 0.86 4.65 -4.42
N ILE A 138 1.28 5.44 -3.43
CA ILE A 138 1.61 4.92 -2.09
C ILE A 138 0.40 4.25 -1.40
N TRP A 139 -0.83 4.68 -1.72
CA TRP A 139 -2.08 4.22 -1.14
C TRP A 139 -2.81 3.16 -1.98
N GLN A 140 -2.28 2.78 -3.14
CA GLN A 140 -2.85 1.77 -4.04
C GLN A 140 -4.34 1.94 -4.35
N PHE A 141 -4.76 3.18 -4.61
CA PHE A 141 -6.12 3.43 -5.07
C PHE A 141 -6.37 2.81 -6.45
N THR A 142 -7.48 2.08 -6.60
CA THR A 142 -8.02 1.77 -7.93
C THR A 142 -8.62 3.03 -8.57
N ARG A 143 -8.73 3.09 -9.91
CA ARG A 143 -9.36 4.24 -10.58
C ARG A 143 -10.78 4.52 -10.07
N SER A 144 -11.59 3.49 -9.91
CA SER A 144 -12.99 3.62 -9.50
C SER A 144 -13.13 4.19 -8.08
N THR A 145 -12.31 3.74 -7.14
CA THR A 145 -12.30 4.25 -5.77
C THR A 145 -11.69 5.65 -5.72
N GLY A 146 -10.58 5.86 -6.43
CA GLY A 146 -9.87 7.15 -6.44
C GLY A 146 -10.71 8.30 -6.99
N ARG A 147 -11.47 8.09 -8.06
CA ARG A 147 -12.35 9.12 -8.65
C ARG A 147 -13.42 9.69 -7.71
N ARG A 148 -13.67 9.03 -6.59
CA ARG A 148 -14.58 9.55 -5.55
C ARG A 148 -13.97 10.68 -4.73
N PHE A 149 -12.64 10.82 -4.74
CA PHE A 149 -11.90 11.71 -3.85
C PHE A 149 -10.83 12.53 -4.57
N MET A 150 -10.47 12.15 -5.80
CA MET A 150 -9.34 12.68 -6.55
C MET A 150 -9.68 12.85 -8.03
N ARG A 151 -9.01 13.78 -8.67
CA ARG A 151 -9.06 13.92 -10.13
C ARG A 151 -8.19 12.85 -10.80
N ILE A 152 -8.79 12.11 -11.72
CA ILE A 152 -8.13 11.02 -12.47
C ILE A 152 -8.62 11.05 -13.91
N ASP A 153 -7.85 11.68 -14.77
CA ASP A 153 -8.09 11.77 -16.22
C ASP A 153 -6.80 11.52 -17.02
N HIS A 154 -6.72 11.99 -18.26
CA HIS A 154 -5.55 11.83 -19.12
C HIS A 154 -4.48 12.92 -18.91
N VAL A 155 -4.81 13.95 -18.13
CA VAL A 155 -3.92 15.07 -17.79
C VAL A 155 -3.37 14.91 -16.38
N LEU A 156 -4.24 14.50 -15.45
CA LEU A 156 -3.92 14.32 -14.03
C LEU A 156 -4.33 12.93 -13.53
N ASP A 157 -3.47 12.32 -12.74
CA ASP A 157 -3.79 11.15 -11.94
C ASP A 157 -3.29 11.37 -10.50
N GLU A 158 -4.13 11.97 -9.67
CA GLU A 158 -3.78 12.34 -8.29
C GLU A 158 -3.51 11.13 -7.38
N ARG A 159 -3.77 9.89 -7.82
CA ARG A 159 -3.37 8.70 -7.08
C ARG A 159 -1.84 8.57 -6.97
N ASN A 160 -1.11 9.19 -7.89
CA ASN A 160 0.34 9.22 -7.92
C ASN A 160 0.92 10.37 -7.08
N ASP A 161 0.09 11.33 -6.67
CA ASP A 161 0.48 12.42 -5.78
C ASP A 161 0.36 11.97 -4.32
N PRO A 162 1.46 11.83 -3.57
CA PRO A 162 1.40 11.35 -2.19
C PRO A 162 0.55 12.22 -1.26
N TRP A 163 0.47 13.53 -1.51
CA TRP A 163 -0.31 14.46 -0.69
C TRP A 163 -1.81 14.33 -0.96
N ALA A 164 -2.23 14.43 -2.22
CA ALA A 164 -3.62 14.26 -2.61
C ALA A 164 -4.15 12.86 -2.26
N ALA A 165 -3.35 11.81 -2.54
CA ALA A 165 -3.70 10.44 -2.22
C ALA A 165 -3.82 10.19 -0.71
N SER A 166 -2.98 10.84 0.13
CA SER A 166 -3.06 10.71 1.60
C SER A 166 -4.33 11.36 2.16
N ARG A 167 -4.68 12.54 1.67
CA ARG A 167 -5.96 13.18 2.02
C ARG A 167 -7.15 12.32 1.61
N ALA A 168 -7.10 11.75 0.41
CA ALA A 168 -8.12 10.83 -0.10
C ALA A 168 -8.22 9.55 0.75
N ALA A 169 -7.10 8.99 1.18
CA ALA A 169 -7.04 7.81 2.05
C ALA A 169 -7.66 8.10 3.42
N GLY A 170 -7.33 9.25 4.03
CA GLY A 170 -7.94 9.68 5.28
C GLY A 170 -9.48 9.80 5.16
N LYS A 171 -9.96 10.45 4.09
CA LYS A 171 -11.42 10.56 3.83
C LYS A 171 -12.08 9.20 3.63
N LEU A 172 -11.45 8.27 2.90
CA LEU A 172 -11.98 6.92 2.68
C LEU A 172 -12.01 6.12 4.00
N LEU A 173 -10.97 6.20 4.81
CA LEU A 173 -10.87 5.53 6.10
C LEU A 173 -11.92 6.07 7.09
N ALA A 174 -12.07 7.40 7.20
CA ALA A 174 -13.10 8.04 8.00
C ALA A 174 -14.51 7.61 7.55
N TYR A 175 -14.76 7.59 6.23
CA TYR A 175 -16.03 7.12 5.68
C TYR A 175 -16.28 5.64 5.98
N ASN A 176 -15.28 4.78 5.80
CA ASN A 176 -15.43 3.37 6.17
C ASN A 176 -15.75 3.21 7.65
N TYR A 177 -15.05 3.95 8.53
CA TYR A 177 -15.29 3.92 9.97
C TYR A 177 -16.70 4.39 10.33
N SER A 178 -17.20 5.47 9.73
CA SER A 178 -18.56 5.97 9.98
C SER A 178 -19.67 4.95 9.67
N ILE A 179 -19.36 3.98 8.78
CA ILE A 179 -20.32 2.93 8.39
C ILE A 179 -20.11 1.63 9.19
N THR A 180 -18.86 1.31 9.56
CA THR A 180 -18.54 0.03 10.22
C THR A 180 -18.45 0.12 11.73
N GLY A 181 -18.33 1.33 12.28
CA GLY A 181 -18.27 1.58 13.73
C GLY A 181 -16.96 1.14 14.40
N ASN A 182 -16.08 0.43 13.71
CA ASN A 182 -14.81 -0.02 14.27
C ASN A 182 -13.67 -0.07 13.24
N TRP A 183 -12.44 0.15 13.71
CA TRP A 183 -11.26 0.22 12.84
C TRP A 183 -10.87 -1.09 12.19
N PRO A 184 -10.93 -2.27 12.83
CA PRO A 184 -10.66 -3.54 12.16
C PRO A 184 -11.50 -3.73 10.89
N MET A 185 -12.80 -3.42 10.95
CA MET A 185 -13.70 -3.50 9.80
C MET A 185 -13.44 -2.38 8.79
N ALA A 186 -13.17 -1.15 9.23
CA ALA A 186 -12.89 -0.01 8.37
C ALA A 186 -11.62 -0.24 7.53
N ILE A 187 -10.55 -0.77 8.15
CA ILE A 187 -9.29 -1.13 7.49
C ILE A 187 -9.50 -2.32 6.56
N THR A 188 -10.25 -3.33 6.97
CA THR A 188 -10.59 -4.46 6.10
C THR A 188 -11.40 -3.98 4.89
N ALA A 189 -12.31 -3.01 5.07
CA ALA A 189 -13.10 -2.40 4.00
C ALA A 189 -12.25 -1.60 3.01
N TYR A 190 -11.13 -1.02 3.46
CA TYR A 190 -10.19 -0.35 2.57
C TYR A 190 -9.67 -1.29 1.47
N ASN A 191 -9.28 -2.50 1.85
CA ASN A 191 -8.77 -3.51 0.91
C ASN A 191 -9.89 -4.29 0.19
N HIS A 192 -10.87 -4.78 0.95
CA HIS A 192 -11.92 -5.68 0.43
C HIS A 192 -13.07 -4.95 -0.26
N GLY A 193 -13.22 -3.67 0.03
CA GLY A 193 -14.38 -2.87 -0.34
C GLY A 193 -15.50 -2.93 0.70
N LEU A 194 -16.07 -1.76 1.00
CA LEU A 194 -17.09 -1.57 2.03
C LEU A 194 -18.33 -2.43 1.83
N SER A 195 -18.77 -2.61 0.57
CA SER A 195 -19.94 -3.45 0.26
C SER A 195 -19.76 -4.92 0.68
N GLY A 196 -18.54 -5.44 0.54
CA GLY A 196 -18.19 -6.80 0.98
C GLY A 196 -18.21 -6.93 2.49
N VAL A 197 -17.58 -5.98 3.20
CA VAL A 197 -17.56 -5.95 4.66
C VAL A 197 -18.97 -5.80 5.23
N ARG A 198 -19.80 -4.90 4.69
CA ARG A 198 -21.20 -4.77 5.13
C ARG A 198 -22.01 -6.06 4.96
N ARG A 199 -21.75 -6.86 3.92
CA ARG A 199 -22.40 -8.18 3.78
C ARG A 199 -21.97 -9.14 4.90
N ALA A 200 -20.68 -9.14 5.23
CA ALA A 200 -20.15 -9.95 6.32
C ALA A 200 -20.75 -9.53 7.68
N MET A 201 -20.80 -8.22 7.95
CA MET A 201 -21.40 -7.67 9.19
C MET A 201 -22.89 -8.04 9.32
N ARG A 202 -23.67 -7.95 8.23
CA ARG A 202 -25.08 -8.40 8.27
C ARG A 202 -25.26 -9.88 8.57
N GLN A 203 -24.28 -10.71 8.24
CA GLN A 203 -24.34 -12.16 8.48
C GLN A 203 -23.91 -12.55 9.89
N PHE A 204 -22.93 -11.82 10.47
CA PHE A 204 -22.29 -12.22 11.74
C PHE A 204 -22.50 -11.21 12.88
N GLY A 205 -22.94 -9.99 12.59
CA GLY A 205 -23.06 -8.88 13.54
C GLY A 205 -21.93 -7.87 13.42
N ASP A 206 -22.18 -6.67 13.97
CA ASP A 206 -21.29 -5.51 13.78
C ASP A 206 -19.99 -5.63 14.58
N ASP A 207 -19.99 -6.33 15.72
CA ASP A 207 -18.81 -6.52 16.57
C ASP A 207 -18.11 -7.88 16.35
N ALA A 208 -18.54 -8.65 15.36
CA ALA A 208 -18.09 -10.02 15.14
C ALA A 208 -16.82 -10.13 14.28
N TYR A 209 -15.85 -9.19 14.37
CA TYR A 209 -14.66 -9.19 13.54
C TYR A 209 -13.92 -10.54 13.52
N GLY A 210 -13.68 -11.12 14.70
CA GLY A 210 -13.01 -12.42 14.83
C GLY A 210 -13.79 -13.58 14.18
N GLU A 211 -15.11 -13.57 14.24
CA GLU A 211 -15.98 -14.57 13.59
C GLU A 211 -15.99 -14.40 12.08
N ILE A 212 -16.05 -13.16 11.60
CA ILE A 212 -15.96 -12.85 10.18
C ILE A 212 -14.64 -13.35 9.59
N LEU A 213 -13.52 -13.12 10.29
CA LEU A 213 -12.22 -13.62 9.85
C LEU A 213 -12.20 -15.14 9.71
N ARG A 214 -12.80 -15.85 10.66
CA ARG A 214 -12.79 -17.33 10.67
C ARG A 214 -13.79 -17.94 9.70
N ASN A 215 -14.99 -17.39 9.62
CA ASN A 215 -16.16 -18.09 9.09
C ASN A 215 -16.79 -17.45 7.85
N TYR A 216 -16.52 -16.17 7.56
CA TYR A 216 -17.10 -15.54 6.38
C TYR A 216 -16.44 -16.06 5.09
N ASN A 217 -17.22 -16.64 4.19
CA ASN A 217 -16.80 -17.24 2.93
C ASN A 217 -17.34 -16.47 1.72
N GLY A 218 -17.25 -15.13 1.75
CA GLY A 218 -17.56 -14.32 0.57
C GLY A 218 -16.65 -14.65 -0.61
N ARG A 219 -17.20 -14.70 -1.81
CA ARG A 219 -16.48 -15.11 -3.04
C ARG A 219 -15.12 -14.44 -3.24
N THR A 220 -14.98 -13.18 -2.86
CA THR A 220 -13.74 -12.38 -2.97
C THR A 220 -13.02 -12.19 -1.64
N PHE A 221 -13.56 -12.70 -0.52
CA PHE A 221 -12.97 -12.60 0.80
C PHE A 221 -11.92 -13.70 1.03
N GLY A 222 -10.87 -13.65 0.21
CA GLY A 222 -9.78 -14.62 0.26
C GLY A 222 -8.72 -14.29 1.32
N PHE A 223 -7.57 -14.95 1.23
CA PHE A 223 -6.46 -14.80 2.18
C PHE A 223 -6.01 -13.34 2.36
N ALA A 224 -5.87 -12.57 1.29
CA ALA A 224 -5.41 -11.20 1.35
C ALA A 224 -6.37 -10.31 2.16
N SER A 225 -7.66 -10.32 1.83
CA SER A 225 -8.66 -9.52 2.54
C SER A 225 -8.84 -9.95 4.00
N ARG A 226 -8.82 -11.27 4.26
CA ARG A 226 -8.92 -11.85 5.59
C ARG A 226 -7.78 -11.43 6.51
N ASN A 227 -6.59 -11.30 5.97
CA ASN A 227 -5.38 -10.99 6.74
C ASN A 227 -4.89 -9.54 6.59
N PHE A 228 -5.65 -8.66 5.94
CA PHE A 228 -5.20 -7.29 5.67
C PHE A 228 -5.00 -6.48 6.94
N TYR A 229 -5.96 -6.53 7.87
CA TYR A 229 -5.82 -5.86 9.16
C TYR A 229 -4.66 -6.43 10.00
N VAL A 230 -4.46 -7.74 9.97
CA VAL A 230 -3.33 -8.39 10.66
C VAL A 230 -1.99 -7.98 10.02
N ALA A 231 -1.94 -7.86 8.70
CA ALA A 231 -0.76 -7.35 8.00
C ALA A 231 -0.46 -5.89 8.36
N PHE A 232 -1.50 -5.06 8.48
CA PHE A 232 -1.38 -3.69 8.98
C PHE A 232 -0.81 -3.65 10.41
N LEU A 233 -1.35 -4.43 11.34
CA LEU A 233 -0.86 -4.49 12.71
C LEU A 233 0.61 -4.93 12.79
N ALA A 234 1.00 -5.91 11.97
CA ALA A 234 2.38 -6.35 11.88
C ALA A 234 3.30 -5.25 11.32
N ALA A 235 2.85 -4.53 10.30
CA ALA A 235 3.58 -3.41 9.72
C ALA A 235 3.74 -2.25 10.73
N LEU A 236 2.67 -1.89 11.42
CA LEU A 236 2.67 -0.88 12.47
C LEU A 236 3.63 -1.26 13.60
N HIS A 237 3.61 -2.52 14.06
CA HIS A 237 4.53 -2.99 15.09
C HIS A 237 5.99 -2.88 14.66
N VAL A 238 6.31 -3.28 13.43
CA VAL A 238 7.68 -3.17 12.90
C VAL A 238 8.09 -1.71 12.74
N ASP A 239 7.18 -0.86 12.26
CA ASP A 239 7.41 0.58 12.10
C ASP A 239 7.71 1.26 13.43
N GLN A 240 6.90 1.00 14.46
CA GLN A 240 7.10 1.53 15.82
C GLN A 240 8.38 1.01 16.50
N ASN A 241 8.90 -0.14 16.07
CA ASN A 241 10.10 -0.76 16.61
C ASN A 241 11.23 -0.84 15.54
N ALA A 242 11.24 0.10 14.61
CA ALA A 242 12.11 0.07 13.43
C ALA A 242 13.59 -0.08 13.78
N ALA A 243 14.10 0.61 14.80
CA ALA A 243 15.48 0.52 15.24
C ALA A 243 15.88 -0.90 15.68
N THR A 244 14.95 -1.67 16.27
CA THR A 244 15.17 -3.05 16.66
C THR A 244 15.25 -4.00 15.46
N TYR A 245 14.37 -3.79 14.49
CA TYR A 245 14.30 -4.67 13.30
C TYR A 245 15.33 -4.30 12.22
N PHE A 246 15.71 -3.02 12.15
CA PHE A 246 16.59 -2.46 11.13
C PHE A 246 17.63 -1.51 11.76
N PRO A 247 18.62 -2.06 12.52
CA PRO A 247 19.65 -1.23 13.09
C PRO A 247 20.36 -0.39 12.01
N GLY A 248 20.55 0.90 12.29
CA GLY A 248 21.23 1.83 11.37
C GLY A 248 20.40 2.26 10.15
N PHE A 249 19.06 2.05 10.13
CA PHE A 249 18.23 2.70 9.12
C PHE A 249 18.12 4.21 9.41
N THR A 250 17.92 5.00 8.37
CA THR A 250 17.69 6.44 8.46
C THR A 250 16.45 6.79 7.64
N LEU A 251 15.58 7.61 8.21
CA LEU A 251 14.44 8.15 7.45
C LEU A 251 14.95 9.13 6.39
N ASP A 252 14.32 9.08 5.21
CA ASP A 252 14.47 10.15 4.23
C ASP A 252 13.93 11.47 4.82
N GLU A 253 14.59 12.58 4.49
CA GLU A 253 14.12 13.90 4.90
C GLU A 253 12.72 14.19 4.31
N PRO A 254 11.87 14.92 5.04
CA PRO A 254 10.60 15.40 4.50
C PRO A 254 10.83 16.15 3.19
N VAL A 255 9.94 15.93 2.23
CA VAL A 255 10.01 16.68 0.96
C VAL A 255 9.73 18.14 1.26
N ASP A 256 10.74 18.97 1.02
CA ASP A 256 10.66 20.42 1.16
C ASP A 256 10.19 21.04 -0.16
N TYR A 257 9.08 21.79 -0.11
CA TYR A 257 8.45 22.36 -1.29
C TYR A 257 7.67 23.65 -0.98
N ALA A 258 7.67 24.55 -1.96
CA ALA A 258 6.70 25.63 -2.06
C ALA A 258 5.55 25.23 -2.98
N THR A 259 4.38 25.80 -2.78
CA THR A 259 3.20 25.57 -3.62
C THR A 259 2.68 26.85 -4.19
N PHE A 260 2.14 26.80 -5.41
CA PHE A 260 1.34 27.87 -6.00
C PHE A 260 0.24 27.28 -6.86
N GLU A 261 -0.87 27.99 -6.97
CA GLU A 261 -1.99 27.66 -7.82
C GLU A 261 -1.87 28.41 -9.13
N LEU A 262 -2.09 27.72 -10.25
CA LEU A 262 -2.01 28.32 -11.56
C LEU A 262 -3.31 29.05 -11.91
N ASP A 263 -3.22 30.31 -12.31
CA ASP A 263 -4.35 31.13 -12.72
C ASP A 263 -4.79 30.90 -14.18
N ALA A 264 -3.93 30.25 -14.98
CA ALA A 264 -4.20 29.94 -16.39
C ALA A 264 -3.54 28.59 -16.77
N TYR A 265 -3.76 28.14 -17.99
CA TYR A 265 -3.06 27.00 -18.55
C TYR A 265 -1.63 27.37 -18.94
N ILE A 266 -0.67 26.47 -18.79
CA ILE A 266 0.73 26.71 -19.14
C ILE A 266 1.39 25.42 -19.65
N ALA A 267 2.26 25.53 -20.65
CA ALA A 267 3.09 24.42 -21.06
C ALA A 267 4.13 24.09 -19.94
N ALA A 268 4.45 22.81 -19.76
CA ALA A 268 5.39 22.40 -18.72
C ALA A 268 6.81 22.95 -18.98
N GLU A 269 7.20 23.10 -20.23
CA GLU A 269 8.48 23.65 -20.64
C GLU A 269 8.56 25.14 -20.31
N ASP A 270 7.51 25.92 -20.68
CA ASP A 270 7.43 27.35 -20.37
C ASP A 270 7.47 27.63 -18.87
N LEU A 271 6.75 26.80 -18.09
CA LEU A 271 6.78 26.89 -16.62
C LEU A 271 8.16 26.55 -16.05
N SER A 272 8.80 25.53 -16.59
CA SER A 272 10.16 25.12 -16.23
C SER A 272 11.17 26.23 -16.44
N ASP A 273 11.11 26.86 -17.62
CA ASP A 273 11.99 27.96 -18.02
C ASP A 273 11.74 29.21 -17.17
N ALA A 274 10.47 29.58 -16.97
CA ALA A 274 10.07 30.72 -16.15
C ALA A 274 10.56 30.62 -14.70
N LEU A 275 10.59 29.42 -14.16
CA LEU A 275 10.98 29.14 -12.77
C LEU A 275 12.49 28.82 -12.63
N GLY A 276 13.20 28.63 -13.73
CA GLY A 276 14.62 28.24 -13.72
C GLY A 276 14.86 26.85 -13.12
N VAL A 277 13.87 25.95 -13.20
CA VAL A 277 13.96 24.55 -12.76
C VAL A 277 13.90 23.61 -13.96
N SER A 278 14.53 22.45 -13.90
CA SER A 278 14.38 21.49 -14.96
C SER A 278 12.98 20.83 -14.96
N THR A 279 12.48 20.46 -16.15
CA THR A 279 11.23 19.67 -16.27
C THR A 279 11.28 18.38 -15.44
N GLN A 280 12.44 17.78 -15.25
CA GLN A 280 12.63 16.61 -14.39
C GLN A 280 12.40 16.93 -12.91
N GLN A 281 12.90 18.07 -12.42
CA GLN A 281 12.66 18.53 -11.04
C GLN A 281 11.17 18.87 -10.85
N LEU A 282 10.58 19.55 -11.82
CA LEU A 282 9.15 19.86 -11.81
C LEU A 282 8.31 18.57 -11.76
N ALA A 283 8.64 17.57 -12.59
CA ALA A 283 7.97 16.27 -12.62
C ALA A 283 8.10 15.50 -11.30
N ALA A 284 9.29 15.51 -10.69
CA ALA A 284 9.54 14.82 -9.43
C ALA A 284 8.67 15.34 -8.27
N HIS A 285 8.28 16.62 -8.30
CA HIS A 285 7.41 17.24 -7.30
C HIS A 285 5.92 17.22 -7.69
N ASN A 286 5.59 16.92 -8.95
CA ASN A 286 4.24 16.96 -9.49
C ASN A 286 3.85 15.63 -10.13
N MET A 287 3.96 14.55 -9.36
CA MET A 287 3.77 13.16 -9.83
C MET A 287 2.35 12.85 -10.35
N ALA A 288 1.36 13.71 -10.08
CA ALA A 288 0.02 13.58 -10.65
C ALA A 288 -0.04 13.92 -12.14
N LEU A 289 0.83 14.80 -12.63
CA LEU A 289 0.85 15.24 -14.02
C LEU A 289 1.24 14.07 -14.92
N GLN A 290 0.43 13.81 -15.94
CA GLN A 290 0.59 12.66 -16.82
C GLN A 290 1.57 12.93 -17.97
N SER A 291 1.94 11.89 -18.70
CA SER A 291 2.88 11.99 -19.84
C SER A 291 2.43 12.97 -20.92
N THR A 292 1.14 13.19 -21.09
CA THR A 292 0.57 14.17 -22.02
C THR A 292 1.03 15.61 -21.75
N ILE A 293 1.29 15.94 -20.47
CA ILE A 293 1.87 17.22 -20.06
C ILE A 293 3.35 17.30 -20.45
N TRP A 294 4.12 16.29 -20.08
CA TRP A 294 5.57 16.24 -20.28
C TRP A 294 5.99 16.09 -21.76
N GLN A 295 5.06 15.62 -22.61
CA GLN A 295 5.22 15.52 -24.05
C GLN A 295 4.70 16.76 -24.81
N GLY A 296 4.23 17.78 -24.11
CA GLY A 296 3.71 19.02 -24.71
C GLY A 296 2.36 18.86 -25.42
N SER A 297 1.69 17.72 -25.35
CA SER A 297 0.38 17.51 -25.99
C SER A 297 -0.79 18.09 -25.18
N LYS A 298 -0.55 18.45 -23.93
CA LYS A 298 -1.49 19.15 -23.04
C LYS A 298 -0.73 20.14 -22.17
N HIS A 299 -1.42 21.22 -21.78
CA HIS A 299 -0.94 22.19 -20.81
C HIS A 299 -1.24 21.74 -19.37
N ILE A 300 -0.42 22.16 -18.40
CA ILE A 300 -0.75 22.05 -16.98
C ILE A 300 -2.03 22.89 -16.75
N PRO A 301 -3.07 22.32 -16.14
CA PRO A 301 -4.37 22.96 -16.06
C PRO A 301 -4.39 24.20 -15.16
N LYS A 302 -5.20 25.18 -15.50
CA LYS A 302 -5.65 26.22 -14.60
C LYS A 302 -6.22 25.62 -13.30
N GLY A 303 -5.94 26.25 -12.15
CA GLY A 303 -6.34 25.78 -10.82
C GLY A 303 -5.51 24.61 -10.30
N GLN A 304 -4.50 24.17 -11.06
CA GLN A 304 -3.58 23.14 -10.56
C GLN A 304 -2.62 23.73 -9.53
N VAL A 305 -2.57 23.13 -8.35
CA VAL A 305 -1.52 23.43 -7.36
C VAL A 305 -0.25 22.71 -7.79
N VAL A 306 0.75 23.49 -8.14
CA VAL A 306 2.08 23.01 -8.52
C VAL A 306 3.02 23.08 -7.30
N ARG A 307 3.90 22.07 -7.15
CA ARG A 307 4.95 22.03 -6.12
C ARG A 307 6.31 22.22 -6.76
N LEU A 308 7.13 23.00 -6.07
CA LEU A 308 8.51 23.27 -6.46
C LEU A 308 9.44 22.99 -5.26
N PRO A 309 10.71 22.59 -5.51
CA PRO A 309 11.70 22.60 -4.44
C PRO A 309 11.77 24.00 -3.81
N SER A 310 11.73 24.10 -2.47
CA SER A 310 11.82 25.40 -1.79
C SER A 310 13.10 26.16 -2.15
N THR A 311 14.17 25.43 -2.45
CA THR A 311 15.44 26.00 -2.91
C THR A 311 15.38 26.66 -4.29
N ALA A 312 14.37 26.34 -5.10
CA ALA A 312 14.16 26.95 -6.42
C ALA A 312 13.41 28.30 -6.33
N VAL A 313 12.86 28.63 -5.17
CA VAL A 313 12.04 29.83 -4.97
C VAL A 313 12.85 30.89 -4.22
N ASN A 314 13.82 31.50 -4.89
CA ASN A 314 14.67 32.57 -4.34
C ASN A 314 14.07 33.99 -4.43
N ALA A 315 12.95 34.14 -5.15
CA ALA A 315 12.18 35.38 -5.25
C ALA A 315 10.70 35.07 -5.00
N SER A 316 9.85 36.08 -4.83
CA SER A 316 8.42 35.78 -4.80
C SER A 316 8.04 35.12 -6.13
N LEU A 317 7.26 34.06 -6.07
CA LEU A 317 6.83 33.32 -7.24
C LEU A 317 6.13 34.22 -8.25
N ASP A 318 5.32 35.18 -7.76
CA ASP A 318 4.66 36.19 -8.56
C ASP A 318 5.68 37.02 -9.36
N THR A 319 6.85 37.33 -8.77
CA THR A 319 7.91 38.07 -9.46
C THR A 319 8.57 37.24 -10.56
N LEU A 320 8.80 35.93 -10.31
CA LEU A 320 9.37 35.02 -11.31
C LEU A 320 8.40 34.83 -12.49
N LEU A 321 7.12 34.60 -12.20
CA LEU A 321 6.10 34.42 -13.21
C LEU A 321 5.81 35.72 -14.00
N ALA A 322 5.81 36.88 -13.33
CA ALA A 322 5.67 38.17 -13.98
C ALA A 322 6.84 38.50 -14.92
N SER A 323 8.06 38.05 -14.58
CA SER A 323 9.23 38.27 -15.44
C SER A 323 9.21 37.44 -16.73
N ALA A 324 8.45 36.35 -16.76
CA ALA A 324 8.31 35.48 -17.94
C ALA A 324 7.36 36.07 -19.01
N GLY A 325 6.55 37.09 -18.66
CA GLY A 325 5.63 37.77 -19.56
C GLY A 325 4.32 37.03 -19.81
N ASP A 326 3.32 37.78 -20.38
CA ASP A 326 1.96 37.24 -20.58
C ASP A 326 1.88 36.14 -21.67
N GLY A 327 2.91 36.01 -22.50
CA GLY A 327 2.91 35.11 -23.66
C GLY A 327 3.01 33.63 -23.37
N ILE A 328 3.32 33.23 -22.12
CA ILE A 328 3.42 31.82 -21.68
C ILE A 328 2.08 31.24 -21.21
N TRP A 329 1.08 32.09 -20.99
CA TRP A 329 -0.22 31.69 -20.48
C TRP A 329 -1.21 31.42 -21.60
N ALA A 330 -2.02 30.38 -21.43
CA ALA A 330 -3.12 30.07 -22.35
C ALA A 330 -4.44 30.06 -21.59
N ASP A 331 -5.48 30.60 -22.25
CA ASP A 331 -6.84 30.65 -21.70
C ASP A 331 -7.53 29.28 -21.73
N GLU A 332 -7.13 28.42 -22.69
CA GLU A 332 -7.76 27.15 -22.96
C GLU A 332 -6.73 26.01 -23.03
N GLN A 333 -7.22 24.79 -22.77
CA GLN A 333 -6.44 23.58 -22.94
C GLN A 333 -6.26 23.25 -24.42
N LEU A 334 -5.10 22.67 -24.77
CA LEU A 334 -4.89 22.15 -26.11
C LEU A 334 -5.94 21.08 -26.46
N PRO A 335 -6.49 21.11 -27.70
CA PRO A 335 -7.49 20.14 -28.13
C PRO A 335 -6.95 18.71 -28.09
N ASP A 336 -7.84 17.73 -27.96
CA ASP A 336 -7.47 16.32 -28.14
C ASP A 336 -7.13 16.08 -29.60
N MET A 337 -5.91 15.61 -29.86
CA MET A 337 -5.57 15.14 -31.20
C MET A 337 -6.23 13.78 -31.39
N PHE A 338 -7.31 13.75 -32.15
CA PHE A 338 -7.92 12.52 -32.61
C PHE A 338 -6.98 11.87 -33.63
N HIS A 339 -6.46 10.69 -33.30
CA HIS A 339 -5.78 9.81 -34.24
C HIS A 339 -6.74 8.77 -34.77
#